data_e203114bacb186821be19cd981c87ebf
#
_entry.id   e203114bacb186821be19cd981c87ebf
#
_cell.length_a   1.000
_cell.length_b   1.000
_cell.length_c   1.000
_cell.angle_alpha   90.00
_cell.angle_beta   90.00
_cell.angle_gamma   90.00
#
_symmetry.space_group_name_H-M   'P 1'
#
loop_
_entity.id
_entity.type
_entity.pdbx_description
1 polymer ?
#
loop_
_entity_poly.entity_id
_entity_poly.type
_entity_poly.pdbx_seq_one_letter_code
_entity_poly.pdbx_strand_id
1 'polypeptide(L)'
;MIYFLKKSTPSKKGLYLQIYSNYYDPNTKKKNTKSYKALGYVSDLKASGIDDPVSYYSDIVKQMNEQLLENKELQISDKSTQKYAGHFLVKAMFDLLDMDRTINIVASTHKWQYKFSDMYRTLCYSQILSPGSKLKAFERVIPNIYDAPNFSYDQILDAVNFIGGDYHKYIEVLNHHINDIWERKTDKVYFDCTNYYFEIDLETPFLKKGPSKENFKGPIMGQALLLDSDQIPLDTEFYPGNESEKPYLRKRIEDMKSRNGVHGRIIQVADKGLNCARNIYAAVVEANDGYIFSKSIKGRSLSKEEQDWILMDDDEFNKWEDVRDEVGNLIYKYKTSKHIIRSGKNAGKVVDYGNYLYKCKINPDDEKETEFTVKEKRIVTYNPKLAAKQRAEINREVEKLKKILSYKIAVKEDIGDSAKYVNFEAKDKDGRKIKVATSLNQEKIDADLKFAGFNMLVTSEVKADPKEIYKVYHNLWRIEESFRLLKTYLQSRPAFASDEDTINAF
;
A
#
# COMPACT_ATOMS: atom_id res chain seq x y z
N MET A 1 -20.48 40.12 -2.83
CA MET A 1 -21.56 41.12 -3.08
C MET A 1 -22.29 40.61 -4.31
N ILE A 2 -23.62 40.64 -4.33
CA ILE A 2 -24.43 40.21 -5.49
C ILE A 2 -25.53 41.28 -5.63
N TYR A 3 -25.75 41.69 -6.87
CA TYR A 3 -26.83 42.64 -7.19
C TYR A 3 -28.10 41.86 -7.54
N PHE A 4 -29.25 42.45 -7.21
CA PHE A 4 -30.56 41.92 -7.63
C PHE A 4 -31.57 43.05 -7.84
N LEU A 5 -32.52 42.81 -8.75
CA LEU A 5 -33.59 43.74 -9.03
C LEU A 5 -34.73 43.58 -8.01
N LYS A 6 -34.93 44.57 -7.17
CA LYS A 6 -36.07 44.62 -6.24
C LYS A 6 -37.25 45.29 -6.88
N LYS A 7 -38.41 44.66 -6.80
CA LYS A 7 -39.70 45.10 -7.31
C LYS A 7 -40.59 45.40 -6.13
N SER A 8 -41.19 46.59 -6.08
CA SER A 8 -42.11 47.01 -5.02
C SER A 8 -43.26 47.86 -5.58
N THR A 9 -44.39 47.88 -4.89
CA THR A 9 -45.58 48.67 -5.29
C THR A 9 -45.94 49.62 -4.18
N PRO A 10 -45.14 50.72 -3.96
CA PRO A 10 -45.30 51.64 -2.83
C PRO A 10 -46.43 52.61 -2.95
N SER A 11 -47.03 52.75 -4.15
CA SER A 11 -48.12 53.72 -4.39
C SER A 11 -49.05 53.30 -5.53
N LYS A 12 -50.14 54.05 -5.76
CA LYS A 12 -51.07 53.84 -6.89
C LYS A 12 -50.42 54.01 -8.27
N LYS A 13 -49.15 54.55 -8.33
CA LYS A 13 -48.39 54.62 -9.58
C LYS A 13 -47.83 53.29 -10.07
N GLY A 14 -48.03 52.21 -9.34
CA GLY A 14 -47.71 50.87 -9.76
C GLY A 14 -46.32 50.40 -9.35
N LEU A 15 -45.72 49.50 -10.15
CA LEU A 15 -44.46 48.85 -9.85
C LEU A 15 -43.28 49.79 -9.89
N TYR A 16 -42.49 49.81 -8.81
CA TYR A 16 -41.26 50.56 -8.65
C TYR A 16 -40.04 49.65 -8.63
N LEU A 17 -39.03 50.00 -9.42
CA LEU A 17 -37.81 49.19 -9.57
C LEU A 17 -36.62 49.84 -8.85
N GLN A 18 -35.82 48.98 -8.20
CA GLN A 18 -34.58 49.39 -7.54
C GLN A 18 -33.55 48.23 -7.69
N ILE A 19 -32.29 48.61 -7.83
CA ILE A 19 -31.18 47.64 -7.72
C ILE A 19 -30.69 47.62 -6.27
N TYR A 20 -30.62 46.46 -5.68
CA TYR A 20 -30.07 46.19 -4.35
C TYR A 20 -28.81 45.35 -4.46
N SER A 21 -27.96 45.43 -3.46
CA SER A 21 -26.83 44.56 -3.28
C SER A 21 -26.89 43.83 -1.95
N ASN A 22 -26.57 42.55 -1.98
CA ASN A 22 -26.32 41.76 -0.77
C ASN A 22 -24.88 41.93 -0.33
N TYR A 23 -24.64 42.08 0.96
CA TYR A 23 -23.32 42.07 1.55
C TYR A 23 -23.34 41.34 2.89
N TYR A 24 -22.18 40.80 3.27
CA TYR A 24 -21.98 40.20 4.58
C TYR A 24 -21.39 41.25 5.51
N ASP A 25 -22.04 41.46 6.64
CA ASP A 25 -21.54 42.34 7.68
C ASP A 25 -20.73 41.52 8.70
N PRO A 26 -19.40 41.74 8.76
CA PRO A 26 -18.54 40.98 9.67
C PRO A 26 -18.82 41.28 11.14
N ASN A 27 -19.36 42.43 11.47
CA ASN A 27 -19.66 42.83 12.88
C ASN A 27 -20.91 42.10 13.40
N THR A 28 -21.95 42.01 12.59
CA THR A 28 -23.21 41.38 12.96
C THR A 28 -23.29 39.92 12.55
N LYS A 29 -22.32 39.43 11.80
CA LYS A 29 -22.27 38.06 11.18
C LYS A 29 -23.54 37.69 10.42
N LYS A 30 -24.20 38.67 9.81
CA LYS A 30 -25.45 38.49 9.06
C LYS A 30 -25.32 39.00 7.63
N LYS A 31 -26.11 38.39 6.73
CA LYS A 31 -26.30 38.91 5.38
C LYS A 31 -27.29 40.06 5.43
N ASN A 32 -26.86 41.22 4.98
CA ASN A 32 -27.66 42.44 4.87
C ASN A 32 -27.83 42.86 3.42
N THR A 33 -28.86 43.68 3.16
CA THR A 33 -29.10 44.25 1.84
C THR A 33 -29.01 45.75 1.88
N LYS A 34 -28.44 46.33 0.85
CA LYS A 34 -28.33 47.80 0.70
C LYS A 34 -28.87 48.22 -0.66
N SER A 35 -29.64 49.31 -0.70
CA SER A 35 -30.04 49.92 -1.97
C SER A 35 -28.82 50.46 -2.71
N TYR A 36 -28.66 50.04 -3.96
CA TYR A 36 -27.56 50.45 -4.84
C TYR A 36 -28.01 51.62 -5.75
N LYS A 37 -29.17 51.44 -6.43
CA LYS A 37 -29.69 52.42 -7.36
C LYS A 37 -31.22 52.39 -7.41
N ALA A 38 -31.85 53.54 -7.24
CA ALA A 38 -33.26 53.70 -7.52
C ALA A 38 -33.47 53.87 -9.03
N LEU A 39 -34.40 53.16 -9.62
CA LEU A 39 -34.69 53.18 -11.08
C LEU A 39 -35.94 53.99 -11.41
N GLY A 40 -36.95 53.89 -10.58
CA GLY A 40 -38.23 54.61 -10.78
C GLY A 40 -39.43 53.67 -11.02
N TYR A 41 -40.57 54.27 -11.31
CA TYR A 41 -41.78 53.52 -11.66
C TYR A 41 -41.70 52.97 -13.08
N VAL A 42 -42.23 51.76 -13.28
CA VAL A 42 -42.26 51.12 -14.59
C VAL A 42 -43.03 51.97 -15.62
N SER A 43 -44.07 52.69 -15.20
CA SER A 43 -44.81 53.64 -16.05
C SER A 43 -43.92 54.76 -16.58
N ASP A 44 -43.08 55.35 -15.71
CA ASP A 44 -42.19 56.48 -16.05
C ASP A 44 -41.05 55.99 -16.95
N LEU A 45 -40.53 54.80 -16.66
CA LEU A 45 -39.46 54.15 -17.45
C LEU A 45 -39.96 53.76 -18.87
N LYS A 46 -41.20 53.32 -19.00
CA LYS A 46 -41.82 53.08 -20.31
C LYS A 46 -42.01 54.41 -21.09
N ALA A 47 -42.44 55.47 -20.41
CA ALA A 47 -42.57 56.78 -21.03
C ALA A 47 -41.23 57.35 -21.50
N SER A 48 -40.11 56.94 -20.89
CA SER A 48 -38.72 57.29 -21.28
C SER A 48 -38.15 56.46 -22.43
N GLY A 49 -38.95 55.53 -23.01
CA GLY A 49 -38.56 54.76 -24.19
C GLY A 49 -38.01 53.35 -23.91
N ILE A 50 -38.24 52.80 -22.72
CA ILE A 50 -37.85 51.43 -22.39
C ILE A 50 -39.10 50.52 -22.48
N ASP A 51 -39.24 49.68 -23.51
CA ASP A 51 -40.47 48.90 -23.76
C ASP A 51 -40.77 47.93 -22.63
N ASP A 52 -39.76 47.21 -22.13
CA ASP A 52 -39.88 46.31 -20.96
C ASP A 52 -38.80 46.64 -19.92
N PRO A 53 -39.08 47.60 -18.98
CA PRO A 53 -38.14 48.00 -17.96
C PRO A 53 -37.70 46.87 -17.01
N VAL A 54 -38.55 45.87 -16.80
CA VAL A 54 -38.28 44.76 -15.91
C VAL A 54 -37.22 43.82 -16.52
N SER A 55 -37.40 43.44 -17.79
CA SER A 55 -36.46 42.60 -18.53
C SER A 55 -35.15 43.35 -18.71
N TYR A 56 -35.20 44.58 -19.18
CA TYR A 56 -34.03 45.43 -19.42
C TYR A 56 -33.11 45.57 -18.20
N TYR A 57 -33.67 45.90 -17.02
CA TYR A 57 -32.87 46.01 -15.81
C TYR A 57 -32.47 44.69 -15.18
N SER A 58 -33.20 43.59 -15.47
CA SER A 58 -32.77 42.25 -15.08
C SER A 58 -31.51 41.86 -15.84
N ASP A 59 -31.41 42.15 -17.14
CA ASP A 59 -30.22 41.88 -17.95
C ASP A 59 -29.04 42.75 -17.52
N ILE A 60 -29.28 44.03 -17.20
CA ILE A 60 -28.23 44.90 -16.62
C ILE A 60 -27.72 44.36 -15.30
N VAL A 61 -28.58 43.91 -14.41
CA VAL A 61 -28.18 43.26 -13.13
C VAL A 61 -27.38 41.98 -13.36
N LYS A 62 -27.76 41.19 -14.36
CA LYS A 62 -27.01 40.00 -14.76
C LYS A 62 -25.61 40.36 -15.23
N GLN A 63 -25.47 41.33 -16.14
CA GLN A 63 -24.17 41.83 -16.61
C GLN A 63 -23.31 42.42 -15.47
N MET A 64 -23.92 43.16 -14.53
CA MET A 64 -23.22 43.68 -13.35
C MET A 64 -22.65 42.54 -12.48
N ASN A 65 -23.35 41.44 -12.33
CA ASN A 65 -22.90 40.32 -11.58
C ASN A 65 -21.80 39.51 -12.33
N GLU A 66 -21.90 39.40 -13.65
CA GLU A 66 -20.87 38.81 -14.50
C GLU A 66 -19.58 39.63 -14.43
N GLN A 67 -19.65 40.94 -14.55
CA GLN A 67 -18.48 41.85 -14.37
C GLN A 67 -17.88 41.76 -12.97
N LEU A 68 -18.71 41.56 -11.93
CA LEU A 68 -18.20 41.40 -10.57
C LEU A 68 -17.44 40.05 -10.42
N LEU A 69 -17.87 39.02 -11.11
CA LEU A 69 -17.16 37.71 -11.14
C LEU A 69 -15.83 37.85 -11.88
N GLU A 70 -15.86 38.46 -13.09
CA GLU A 70 -14.64 38.72 -13.87
C GLU A 70 -13.63 39.62 -13.11
N ASN A 71 -14.08 40.70 -12.48
CA ASN A 71 -13.23 41.53 -11.67
C ASN A 71 -12.69 40.84 -10.41
N LYS A 72 -13.41 39.86 -9.88
CA LYS A 72 -12.97 39.07 -8.74
C LYS A 72 -11.89 38.08 -9.13
N GLU A 73 -12.00 37.52 -10.35
CA GLU A 73 -10.99 36.66 -10.92
C GLU A 73 -9.70 37.38 -11.30
N LEU A 74 -9.82 38.66 -11.70
CA LEU A 74 -8.69 39.51 -12.09
C LEU A 74 -7.99 40.22 -10.91
N GLN A 75 -8.57 40.26 -9.72
CA GLN A 75 -7.94 40.85 -8.54
C GLN A 75 -6.89 39.87 -7.96
N ILE A 76 -5.66 40.00 -8.40
CA ILE A 76 -4.48 39.56 -7.65
C ILE A 76 -4.41 40.45 -6.39
N SER A 77 -4.95 40.00 -5.29
CA SER A 77 -4.83 40.67 -4.01
C SER A 77 -3.50 40.33 -3.36
N ASP A 78 -2.88 41.23 -2.61
CA ASP A 78 -1.72 40.96 -1.75
C ASP A 78 -1.97 39.86 -0.70
N LYS A 79 -3.22 39.39 -0.62
CA LYS A 79 -3.69 38.29 0.22
C LYS A 79 -4.12 37.04 -0.59
N SER A 80 -3.63 36.84 -1.81
CA SER A 80 -3.92 35.60 -2.53
C SER A 80 -3.33 34.43 -1.77
N THR A 81 -4.21 33.52 -1.35
CA THR A 81 -3.80 32.27 -0.71
C THR A 81 -3.00 31.43 -1.71
N GLN A 82 -1.90 30.86 -1.25
CA GLN A 82 -1.15 29.90 -2.06
C GLN A 82 -2.06 28.76 -2.45
N LYS A 83 -2.02 28.36 -3.72
CA LYS A 83 -2.77 27.22 -4.25
C LYS A 83 -1.83 26.09 -4.59
N TYR A 84 -2.29 24.85 -4.31
CA TYR A 84 -1.60 23.65 -4.76
C TYR A 84 -1.80 23.47 -6.27
N ALA A 85 -0.70 23.43 -7.01
CA ALA A 85 -0.70 23.14 -8.45
C ALA A 85 -0.11 21.76 -8.80
N GLY A 86 0.48 21.08 -7.83
CA GLY A 86 1.11 19.75 -8.03
C GLY A 86 0.15 18.66 -8.52
N HIS A 87 -1.15 18.83 -8.30
CA HIS A 87 -2.18 17.91 -8.79
C HIS A 87 -2.25 17.81 -10.32
N PHE A 88 -1.72 18.77 -11.08
CA PHE A 88 -1.71 18.68 -12.55
C PHE A 88 -0.95 17.44 -13.08
N LEU A 89 0.13 17.04 -12.39
CA LEU A 89 0.84 15.80 -12.74
C LEU A 89 -0.02 14.57 -12.47
N VAL A 90 -0.69 14.53 -11.33
CA VAL A 90 -1.61 13.44 -10.96
C VAL A 90 -2.80 13.42 -11.92
N LYS A 91 -3.34 14.60 -12.26
CA LYS A 91 -4.42 14.73 -13.26
C LYS A 91 -4.01 14.14 -14.60
N ALA A 92 -2.79 14.43 -15.07
CA ALA A 92 -2.30 13.88 -16.34
C ALA A 92 -2.24 12.34 -16.31
N MET A 93 -1.88 11.74 -15.17
CA MET A 93 -1.93 10.26 -15.01
C MET A 93 -3.36 9.74 -14.98
N PHE A 94 -4.29 10.42 -14.31
CA PHE A 94 -5.71 10.08 -14.33
C PHE A 94 -6.29 10.11 -15.75
N ASP A 95 -5.93 11.15 -16.51
CA ASP A 95 -6.39 11.30 -17.90
C ASP A 95 -5.76 10.23 -18.81
N LEU A 96 -4.47 9.90 -18.63
CA LEU A 96 -3.77 8.85 -19.38
C LEU A 96 -4.38 7.47 -19.12
N LEU A 97 -4.74 7.17 -17.88
CA LEU A 97 -5.34 5.90 -17.48
C LEU A 97 -6.88 5.89 -17.63
N ASP A 98 -7.47 6.94 -18.19
CA ASP A 98 -8.93 7.12 -18.28
C ASP A 98 -9.66 6.75 -16.97
N MET A 99 -9.12 7.23 -15.83
CA MET A 99 -9.62 6.90 -14.50
C MET A 99 -11.08 7.31 -14.30
N ASP A 100 -11.54 8.39 -14.95
CA ASP A 100 -12.95 8.82 -14.88
C ASP A 100 -13.91 7.73 -15.38
N ARG A 101 -13.53 7.00 -16.42
CA ARG A 101 -14.33 5.89 -16.92
C ARG A 101 -14.43 4.78 -15.88
N THR A 102 -13.29 4.37 -15.30
CA THR A 102 -13.27 3.38 -14.21
C THR A 102 -14.15 3.81 -13.05
N ILE A 103 -13.96 5.04 -12.57
CA ILE A 103 -14.71 5.59 -11.43
C ILE A 103 -16.22 5.64 -11.74
N ASN A 104 -16.59 6.11 -12.91
CA ASN A 104 -18.02 6.23 -13.30
C ASN A 104 -18.68 4.87 -13.48
N ILE A 105 -17.97 3.83 -13.95
CA ILE A 105 -18.52 2.46 -14.04
C ILE A 105 -18.88 1.97 -12.62
N VAL A 106 -17.99 2.07 -11.66
CA VAL A 106 -18.25 1.61 -10.30
C VAL A 106 -19.29 2.49 -9.62
N ALA A 107 -19.18 3.82 -9.76
CA ALA A 107 -20.10 4.77 -9.14
C ALA A 107 -21.52 4.72 -9.71
N SER A 108 -21.73 4.12 -10.89
CA SER A 108 -23.08 4.00 -11.53
C SER A 108 -24.07 3.18 -10.74
N THR A 109 -23.62 2.37 -9.79
CA THR A 109 -24.46 1.59 -8.87
C THR A 109 -25.19 2.46 -7.85
N HIS A 110 -24.77 3.72 -7.68
CA HIS A 110 -25.32 4.66 -6.71
C HIS A 110 -25.76 5.98 -7.38
N LYS A 111 -26.77 6.64 -6.79
CA LYS A 111 -27.24 7.94 -7.27
C LYS A 111 -26.57 9.08 -6.50
N TRP A 112 -25.56 9.68 -7.10
CA TRP A 112 -24.83 10.80 -6.53
C TRP A 112 -25.50 12.14 -6.85
N GLN A 113 -25.50 13.06 -5.88
CA GLN A 113 -25.97 14.45 -6.06
C GLN A 113 -24.90 15.36 -6.66
N TYR A 114 -23.70 14.83 -6.90
CA TYR A 114 -22.52 15.51 -7.44
C TYR A 114 -21.77 14.57 -8.37
N LYS A 115 -20.82 15.11 -9.14
CA LYS A 115 -19.97 14.30 -10.02
C LYS A 115 -18.96 13.53 -9.16
N PHE A 116 -19.18 12.24 -9.02
CA PHE A 116 -18.39 11.38 -8.12
C PHE A 116 -16.93 11.28 -8.55
N SER A 117 -16.62 11.30 -9.86
CA SER A 117 -15.22 11.30 -10.33
C SER A 117 -14.46 12.54 -9.89
N ASP A 118 -15.09 13.70 -9.77
CA ASP A 118 -14.44 14.89 -9.25
C ASP A 118 -14.14 14.78 -7.74
N MET A 119 -15.03 14.16 -6.97
CA MET A 119 -14.80 13.82 -5.57
C MET A 119 -13.62 12.86 -5.41
N TYR A 120 -13.62 11.76 -6.15
CA TYR A 120 -12.57 10.76 -6.11
C TYR A 120 -11.20 11.37 -6.44
N ARG A 121 -11.11 12.14 -7.53
CA ARG A 121 -9.91 12.88 -7.92
C ARG A 121 -9.44 13.82 -6.81
N THR A 122 -10.36 14.58 -6.23
CA THR A 122 -10.04 15.56 -5.18
C THR A 122 -9.48 14.88 -3.93
N LEU A 123 -10.03 13.73 -3.54
CA LEU A 123 -9.51 12.91 -2.44
C LEU A 123 -8.09 12.40 -2.73
N CYS A 124 -7.85 11.86 -3.93
CA CYS A 124 -6.52 11.42 -4.34
C CYS A 124 -5.52 12.59 -4.39
N TYR A 125 -5.91 13.73 -4.95
CA TYR A 125 -5.05 14.92 -4.99
C TYR A 125 -4.71 15.41 -3.59
N SER A 126 -5.70 15.47 -2.69
CA SER A 126 -5.46 15.91 -1.31
C SER A 126 -4.50 14.98 -0.57
N GLN A 127 -4.62 13.66 -0.77
CA GLN A 127 -3.75 12.68 -0.14
C GLN A 127 -2.31 12.74 -0.66
N ILE A 128 -2.13 13.00 -1.96
CA ILE A 128 -0.80 13.11 -2.57
C ILE A 128 -0.13 14.43 -2.24
N LEU A 129 -0.87 15.54 -2.26
CA LEU A 129 -0.32 16.89 -2.08
C LEU A 129 0.00 17.22 -0.61
N SER A 130 -0.85 16.79 0.30
CA SER A 130 -0.68 17.03 1.73
C SER A 130 -1.37 15.95 2.56
N PRO A 131 -0.74 14.81 2.72
CA PRO A 131 -1.31 13.66 3.43
C PRO A 131 -1.83 13.98 4.82
N GLY A 132 -2.90 13.31 5.24
CA GLY A 132 -3.48 13.48 6.56
C GLY A 132 -4.93 12.99 6.65
N SER A 133 -5.59 13.32 7.77
CA SER A 133 -6.98 12.94 7.99
C SER A 133 -7.92 13.59 6.96
N LYS A 134 -9.09 12.99 6.74
CA LYS A 134 -10.12 13.54 5.85
C LYS A 134 -10.62 14.91 6.32
N LEU A 135 -10.62 15.15 7.63
CA LEU A 135 -10.93 16.49 8.19
C LEU A 135 -9.87 17.51 7.80
N LYS A 136 -8.56 17.17 7.92
CA LYS A 136 -7.47 18.04 7.45
C LYS A 136 -7.60 18.30 5.95
N ALA A 137 -7.91 17.28 5.16
CA ALA A 137 -8.13 17.41 3.72
C ALA A 137 -9.25 18.42 3.43
N PHE A 138 -10.41 18.25 4.07
CA PHE A 138 -11.57 19.13 3.93
C PHE A 138 -11.29 20.57 4.32
N GLU A 139 -10.70 20.80 5.52
CA GLU A 139 -10.54 22.16 6.04
C GLU A 139 -9.37 22.92 5.44
N ARG A 140 -8.27 22.24 5.09
CA ARG A 140 -6.98 22.88 4.81
C ARG A 140 -6.40 22.59 3.43
N VAL A 141 -6.68 21.44 2.83
CA VAL A 141 -6.04 21.03 1.58
C VAL A 141 -6.94 21.31 0.39
N ILE A 142 -8.15 20.75 0.37
CA ILE A 142 -9.10 20.87 -0.74
C ILE A 142 -9.41 22.33 -1.09
N PRO A 143 -9.67 23.24 -0.13
CA PRO A 143 -9.91 24.65 -0.44
C PRO A 143 -8.72 25.36 -1.12
N ASN A 144 -7.53 24.80 -0.99
CA ASN A 144 -6.30 25.33 -1.56
C ASN A 144 -5.82 24.58 -2.81
N ILE A 145 -6.50 23.54 -3.28
CA ILE A 145 -6.25 22.95 -4.60
C ILE A 145 -6.82 23.90 -5.66
N TYR A 146 -6.04 24.17 -6.71
CA TYR A 146 -6.49 24.99 -7.81
C TYR A 146 -7.67 24.32 -8.52
N ASP A 147 -8.77 25.03 -8.73
CA ASP A 147 -10.02 24.56 -9.37
C ASP A 147 -10.68 23.33 -8.70
N ALA A 148 -10.41 23.07 -7.43
CA ALA A 148 -11.11 22.00 -6.74
C ALA A 148 -12.60 22.33 -6.54
N PRO A 149 -13.50 21.39 -6.80
CA PRO A 149 -14.91 21.52 -6.48
C PRO A 149 -15.14 21.67 -4.97
N ASN A 150 -16.24 22.33 -4.60
CA ASN A 150 -16.63 22.46 -3.20
C ASN A 150 -17.55 21.28 -2.83
N PHE A 151 -17.13 20.52 -1.82
CA PHE A 151 -17.89 19.43 -1.22
C PHE A 151 -18.16 19.73 0.25
N SER A 152 -19.25 19.18 0.81
CA SER A 152 -19.44 19.12 2.25
C SER A 152 -18.58 18.03 2.87
N TYR A 153 -18.34 18.12 4.18
CA TYR A 153 -17.59 17.07 4.89
C TYR A 153 -18.34 15.72 4.88
N ASP A 154 -19.67 15.77 5.03
CA ASP A 154 -20.52 14.56 4.96
C ASP A 154 -20.42 13.89 3.59
N GLN A 155 -20.43 14.66 2.48
CA GLN A 155 -20.23 14.11 1.14
C GLN A 155 -18.84 13.43 0.99
N ILE A 156 -17.81 13.95 1.63
CA ILE A 156 -16.48 13.34 1.65
C ILE A 156 -16.51 12.00 2.39
N LEU A 157 -17.15 11.94 3.56
CA LEU A 157 -17.26 10.71 4.35
C LEU A 157 -18.07 9.64 3.63
N ASP A 158 -19.21 10.00 3.02
CA ASP A 158 -20.03 9.09 2.23
C ASP A 158 -19.24 8.53 1.03
N ALA A 159 -18.48 9.38 0.35
CA ALA A 159 -17.63 8.94 -0.77
C ALA A 159 -16.51 8.00 -0.32
N VAL A 160 -15.87 8.28 0.81
CA VAL A 160 -14.82 7.42 1.38
C VAL A 160 -15.39 6.04 1.72
N ASN A 161 -16.53 5.96 2.39
CA ASN A 161 -17.17 4.69 2.72
C ASN A 161 -17.57 3.90 1.47
N PHE A 162 -18.12 4.55 0.46
CA PHE A 162 -18.45 3.92 -0.81
C PHE A 162 -17.22 3.37 -1.54
N ILE A 163 -16.12 4.13 -1.58
CA ILE A 163 -14.87 3.69 -2.20
C ILE A 163 -14.33 2.45 -1.49
N GLY A 164 -14.33 2.44 -0.16
CA GLY A 164 -13.81 1.32 0.62
C GLY A 164 -14.67 0.07 0.55
N GLY A 165 -16.00 0.21 0.55
CA GLY A 165 -16.92 -0.92 0.39
C GLY A 165 -16.78 -1.65 -0.94
N ASP A 166 -16.44 -0.92 -2.01
CA ASP A 166 -16.31 -1.44 -3.37
C ASP A 166 -14.88 -1.45 -3.93
N TYR A 167 -13.83 -1.31 -3.09
CA TYR A 167 -12.45 -1.10 -3.57
C TYR A 167 -11.95 -2.21 -4.51
N HIS A 168 -12.35 -3.45 -4.31
CA HIS A 168 -12.02 -4.54 -5.22
C HIS A 168 -12.58 -4.33 -6.63
N LYS A 169 -13.77 -3.75 -6.72
CA LYS A 169 -14.39 -3.43 -8.02
C LYS A 169 -13.63 -2.33 -8.77
N TYR A 170 -13.13 -1.32 -8.04
CA TYR A 170 -12.25 -0.31 -8.63
C TYR A 170 -10.97 -0.95 -9.18
N ILE A 171 -10.34 -1.84 -8.43
CA ILE A 171 -9.12 -2.56 -8.84
C ILE A 171 -9.39 -3.40 -10.09
N GLU A 172 -10.46 -4.18 -10.11
CA GLU A 172 -10.85 -5.01 -11.25
C GLU A 172 -11.06 -4.18 -12.52
N VAL A 173 -11.91 -3.14 -12.47
CA VAL A 173 -12.22 -2.29 -13.62
C VAL A 173 -10.97 -1.53 -14.09
N LEU A 174 -10.14 -1.04 -13.15
CA LEU A 174 -8.89 -0.37 -13.47
C LEU A 174 -7.91 -1.30 -14.18
N ASN A 175 -7.74 -2.53 -13.72
CA ASN A 175 -6.85 -3.50 -14.33
C ASN A 175 -7.28 -3.85 -15.77
N HIS A 176 -8.58 -4.06 -16.00
CA HIS A 176 -9.09 -4.24 -17.36
C HIS A 176 -8.76 -3.04 -18.24
N HIS A 177 -8.97 -1.84 -17.73
CA HIS A 177 -8.70 -0.60 -18.47
C HIS A 177 -7.22 -0.40 -18.78
N ILE A 178 -6.34 -0.67 -17.80
CA ILE A 178 -4.89 -0.60 -18.02
C ILE A 178 -4.49 -1.60 -19.11
N ASN A 179 -5.05 -2.80 -19.09
CA ASN A 179 -4.76 -3.83 -20.08
C ASN A 179 -5.24 -3.46 -21.50
N ASP A 180 -6.31 -2.66 -21.61
CA ASP A 180 -6.78 -2.10 -22.89
C ASP A 180 -5.80 -1.04 -23.47
N ILE A 181 -5.13 -0.28 -22.58
CA ILE A 181 -4.18 0.77 -22.96
C ILE A 181 -2.81 0.18 -23.28
N TRP A 182 -2.34 -0.73 -22.43
CA TRP A 182 -1.09 -1.45 -22.63
C TRP A 182 -1.15 -2.85 -21.99
N GLU A 183 -0.64 -3.83 -22.71
CA GLU A 183 -0.65 -5.23 -22.30
C GLU A 183 0.12 -5.43 -20.99
N ARG A 184 -0.59 -5.88 -19.94
CA ARG A 184 0.01 -6.21 -18.65
C ARG A 184 0.73 -7.55 -18.70
N LYS A 185 1.94 -7.58 -18.16
CA LYS A 185 2.75 -8.79 -18.08
C LYS A 185 2.54 -9.48 -16.73
N THR A 186 1.82 -10.59 -16.76
CA THR A 186 1.50 -11.37 -15.56
C THR A 186 2.21 -12.72 -15.50
N ASP A 187 3.26 -12.92 -16.34
CA ASP A 187 4.07 -14.14 -16.32
C ASP A 187 4.83 -14.31 -14.99
N LYS A 188 5.12 -13.23 -14.29
CA LYS A 188 5.66 -13.22 -12.92
C LYS A 188 4.80 -12.30 -12.06
N VAL A 189 4.53 -12.73 -10.84
CA VAL A 189 3.75 -11.98 -9.87
C VAL A 189 4.51 -11.92 -8.56
N TYR A 190 4.70 -10.70 -8.06
CA TYR A 190 5.40 -10.42 -6.81
C TYR A 190 4.40 -10.21 -5.69
N PHE A 191 4.62 -10.86 -4.57
CA PHE A 191 3.71 -10.79 -3.43
C PHE A 191 4.48 -10.56 -2.13
N ASP A 192 4.02 -9.62 -1.34
CA ASP A 192 4.45 -9.42 0.05
C ASP A 192 3.31 -8.81 0.88
N CYS A 193 3.49 -8.87 2.20
CA CYS A 193 2.56 -8.33 3.17
C CYS A 193 3.24 -7.31 4.07
N THR A 194 2.45 -6.37 4.55
CA THR A 194 2.88 -5.41 5.58
C THR A 194 1.77 -5.20 6.59
N ASN A 195 2.03 -4.41 7.65
CA ASN A 195 0.99 -4.01 8.59
C ASN A 195 0.99 -2.51 8.85
N TYR A 196 -0.20 -2.04 9.24
CA TYR A 196 -0.47 -0.68 9.69
C TYR A 196 -0.93 -0.72 11.13
N TYR A 197 -0.51 0.25 11.92
CA TYR A 197 -0.95 0.40 13.30
C TYR A 197 -1.94 1.55 13.45
N PHE A 198 -2.78 1.42 14.47
CA PHE A 198 -3.81 2.37 14.81
C PHE A 198 -3.60 2.84 16.25
N GLU A 199 -3.71 4.12 16.49
CA GLU A 199 -3.62 4.71 17.84
C GLU A 199 -4.96 4.59 18.55
N ILE A 200 -5.41 3.34 18.75
CA ILE A 200 -6.61 2.98 19.49
C ILE A 200 -6.26 1.95 20.56
N ASP A 201 -6.98 1.96 21.68
CA ASP A 201 -6.75 1.04 22.80
C ASP A 201 -7.54 -0.27 22.67
N LEU A 202 -8.71 -0.20 22.02
CA LEU A 202 -9.64 -1.32 21.90
C LEU A 202 -9.55 -1.98 20.53
N GLU A 203 -9.62 -3.30 20.54
CA GLU A 203 -9.73 -4.09 19.33
C GLU A 203 -11.14 -3.98 18.73
N THR A 204 -11.20 -4.01 17.39
CA THR A 204 -12.44 -4.20 16.63
C THR A 204 -12.44 -5.60 16.00
N PRO A 205 -13.51 -6.04 15.35
CA PRO A 205 -13.47 -7.28 14.57
C PRO A 205 -12.33 -7.34 13.55
N PHE A 206 -11.97 -6.21 12.95
CA PHE A 206 -10.95 -6.08 11.92
C PHE A 206 -9.57 -5.67 12.45
N LEU A 207 -9.51 -4.73 13.40
CA LEU A 207 -8.25 -4.25 13.99
C LEU A 207 -7.90 -5.12 15.20
N LYS A 208 -6.86 -5.93 15.09
CA LYS A 208 -6.45 -6.91 16.08
C LYS A 208 -4.99 -6.74 16.49
N LYS A 209 -4.71 -7.05 17.77
CA LYS A 209 -3.33 -7.16 18.25
C LYS A 209 -2.68 -8.40 17.65
N GLY A 210 -1.52 -8.23 17.04
CA GLY A 210 -0.80 -9.31 16.37
C GLY A 210 0.68 -9.01 16.21
N PRO A 211 1.41 -9.87 15.49
CA PRO A 211 2.84 -9.69 15.24
C PRO A 211 3.07 -8.45 14.37
N SER A 212 3.45 -7.35 15.00
CA SER A 212 3.79 -6.11 14.28
C SER A 212 5.23 -6.15 13.76
N LYS A 213 5.42 -5.81 12.48
CA LYS A 213 6.77 -5.63 11.89
C LYS A 213 7.54 -4.46 12.52
N GLU A 214 6.88 -3.63 13.31
CA GLU A 214 7.42 -2.42 13.96
C GLU A 214 7.41 -2.51 15.48
N ASN A 215 7.17 -3.70 16.04
CA ASN A 215 7.06 -3.92 17.49
C ASN A 215 5.97 -3.08 18.20
N PHE A 216 4.96 -2.66 17.46
CA PHE A 216 3.81 -1.95 18.02
C PHE A 216 2.91 -2.91 18.79
N LYS A 217 2.46 -2.49 19.99
CA LYS A 217 1.67 -3.33 20.91
C LYS A 217 0.15 -3.12 20.83
N GLY A 218 -0.29 -2.13 20.09
CA GLY A 218 -1.72 -1.84 19.85
C GLY A 218 -2.29 -2.65 18.68
N PRO A 219 -3.57 -2.42 18.36
CA PRO A 219 -4.23 -3.05 17.23
C PRO A 219 -3.58 -2.67 15.89
N ILE A 220 -3.45 -3.66 15.02
CA ILE A 220 -2.90 -3.55 13.67
C ILE A 220 -3.84 -4.19 12.65
N MET A 221 -3.68 -3.84 11.39
CA MET A 221 -4.19 -4.61 10.26
C MET A 221 -3.04 -5.01 9.34
N GLY A 222 -3.22 -6.10 8.62
CA GLY A 222 -2.34 -6.51 7.55
C GLY A 222 -2.80 -5.98 6.20
N GLN A 223 -1.85 -5.73 5.30
CA GLN A 223 -2.08 -5.50 3.88
C GLN A 223 -1.23 -6.45 3.07
N ALA A 224 -1.86 -7.21 2.20
CA ALA A 224 -1.22 -7.98 1.15
C ALA A 224 -1.22 -7.16 -0.14
N LEU A 225 -0.10 -7.12 -0.86
CA LEU A 225 0.06 -6.43 -2.13
C LEU A 225 0.59 -7.38 -3.18
N LEU A 226 0.02 -7.28 -4.38
CA LEU A 226 0.39 -8.04 -5.56
C LEU A 226 0.87 -7.09 -6.65
N LEU A 227 2.05 -7.34 -7.23
CA LEU A 227 2.57 -6.59 -8.38
C LEU A 227 2.73 -7.53 -9.56
N ASP A 228 2.59 -6.99 -10.78
CA ASP A 228 2.87 -7.70 -12.03
C ASP A 228 4.37 -7.77 -12.35
N SER A 229 4.74 -8.31 -13.52
CA SER A 229 6.13 -8.46 -13.96
C SER A 229 6.85 -7.11 -14.17
N ASP A 230 6.12 -6.07 -14.53
CA ASP A 230 6.62 -4.70 -14.64
C ASP A 230 6.55 -3.94 -13.30
N GLN A 231 6.10 -4.64 -12.23
CA GLN A 231 6.03 -4.17 -10.85
C GLN A 231 5.00 -3.06 -10.61
N ILE A 232 3.95 -3.08 -11.43
CA ILE A 232 2.76 -2.25 -11.27
C ILE A 232 1.77 -2.99 -10.37
N PRO A 233 1.12 -2.32 -9.41
CA PRO A 233 0.11 -2.96 -8.55
C PRO A 233 -1.00 -3.63 -9.36
N LEU A 234 -1.28 -4.88 -9.02
CA LEU A 234 -2.35 -5.70 -9.59
C LEU A 234 -3.53 -5.80 -8.65
N ASP A 235 -3.25 -6.06 -7.37
CA ASP A 235 -4.28 -6.34 -6.38
C ASP A 235 -3.78 -6.04 -4.98
N THR A 236 -4.70 -5.74 -4.08
CA THR A 236 -4.42 -5.59 -2.65
C THR A 236 -5.54 -6.18 -1.83
N GLU A 237 -5.22 -6.63 -0.62
CA GLU A 237 -6.18 -7.11 0.37
C GLU A 237 -5.79 -6.63 1.74
N PHE A 238 -6.78 -6.19 2.50
CA PHE A 238 -6.61 -5.90 3.91
C PHE A 238 -7.15 -7.05 4.76
N TYR A 239 -6.53 -7.31 5.92
CA TYR A 239 -6.90 -8.42 6.78
C TYR A 239 -6.59 -8.14 8.25
N PRO A 240 -7.28 -8.83 9.20
CA PRO A 240 -7.05 -8.65 10.63
C PRO A 240 -5.61 -8.93 11.04
N GLY A 241 -5.07 -8.06 11.90
CA GLY A 241 -3.64 -8.07 12.25
C GLY A 241 -3.15 -9.30 13.03
N ASN A 242 -4.04 -10.14 13.55
CA ASN A 242 -3.71 -11.39 14.21
C ASN A 242 -3.72 -12.60 13.27
N GLU A 243 -4.05 -12.41 12.00
CA GLU A 243 -4.05 -13.50 11.03
C GLU A 243 -2.69 -13.73 10.38
N SER A 244 -2.49 -14.95 9.89
CA SER A 244 -1.25 -15.35 9.22
C SER A 244 -1.23 -14.88 7.76
N GLU A 245 -0.11 -14.31 7.32
CA GLU A 245 0.10 -13.85 5.94
C GLU A 245 0.07 -15.01 4.89
N LYS A 246 0.40 -16.23 5.30
CA LYS A 246 0.58 -17.37 4.38
C LYS A 246 -0.67 -17.78 3.59
N PRO A 247 -1.89 -17.81 4.17
CA PRO A 247 -3.10 -18.11 3.41
C PRO A 247 -3.45 -17.06 2.36
N TYR A 248 -3.11 -15.80 2.60
CA TYR A 248 -3.45 -14.69 1.70
C TYR A 248 -2.76 -14.78 0.35
N LEU A 249 -1.50 -15.26 0.29
CA LEU A 249 -0.81 -15.49 -0.97
C LEU A 249 -1.65 -16.36 -1.91
N ARG A 250 -2.14 -17.51 -1.43
CA ARG A 250 -2.92 -18.46 -2.24
C ARG A 250 -4.22 -17.85 -2.72
N LYS A 251 -4.98 -17.28 -1.79
CA LYS A 251 -6.28 -16.65 -2.08
C LYS A 251 -6.13 -15.52 -3.09
N ARG A 252 -5.15 -14.63 -2.89
CA ARG A 252 -4.95 -13.48 -3.78
C ARG A 252 -4.55 -13.88 -5.20
N ILE A 253 -3.69 -14.87 -5.35
CA ILE A 253 -3.29 -15.37 -6.68
C ILE A 253 -4.50 -15.95 -7.41
N GLU A 254 -5.34 -16.73 -6.73
CA GLU A 254 -6.54 -17.33 -7.30
C GLU A 254 -7.56 -16.25 -7.70
N ASP A 255 -7.86 -15.33 -6.78
CA ASP A 255 -8.77 -14.21 -7.01
C ASP A 255 -8.28 -13.31 -8.16
N MET A 256 -6.97 -13.01 -8.22
CA MET A 256 -6.36 -12.24 -9.29
C MET A 256 -6.55 -12.91 -10.65
N LYS A 257 -6.24 -14.19 -10.75
CA LYS A 257 -6.43 -14.94 -12.00
C LYS A 257 -7.89 -14.89 -12.45
N SER A 258 -8.81 -15.11 -11.52
CA SER A 258 -10.25 -15.11 -11.80
C SER A 258 -10.74 -13.73 -12.27
N ARG A 259 -10.43 -12.67 -11.51
CA ARG A 259 -10.93 -11.32 -11.79
C ARG A 259 -10.31 -10.68 -13.04
N ASN A 260 -9.03 -10.92 -13.27
CA ASN A 260 -8.30 -10.25 -14.35
C ASN A 260 -8.17 -11.08 -15.61
N GLY A 261 -8.86 -12.21 -15.70
CA GLY A 261 -8.80 -13.10 -16.87
C GLY A 261 -7.37 -13.61 -17.16
N VAL A 262 -6.55 -13.75 -16.13
CA VAL A 262 -5.18 -14.27 -16.26
C VAL A 262 -5.25 -15.75 -16.52
N HIS A 263 -5.01 -16.13 -17.75
CA HIS A 263 -4.99 -17.51 -18.18
C HIS A 263 -3.56 -18.03 -18.32
N GLY A 264 -3.33 -19.27 -17.91
CA GLY A 264 -2.04 -19.93 -18.06
C GLY A 264 -1.21 -19.92 -16.78
N ARG A 265 0.04 -20.33 -16.96
CA ARG A 265 1.01 -20.53 -15.88
C ARG A 265 1.68 -19.20 -15.54
N ILE A 266 1.73 -18.85 -14.25
CA ILE A 266 2.49 -17.73 -13.72
C ILE A 266 3.66 -18.23 -12.86
N ILE A 267 4.61 -17.34 -12.55
CA ILE A 267 5.67 -17.58 -11.57
C ILE A 267 5.42 -16.68 -10.36
N GLN A 268 5.14 -17.28 -9.22
CA GLN A 268 4.91 -16.58 -7.95
C GLN A 268 6.25 -16.26 -7.29
N VAL A 269 6.50 -14.98 -6.99
CA VAL A 269 7.74 -14.52 -6.34
C VAL A 269 7.41 -13.96 -4.96
N ALA A 270 7.99 -14.55 -3.90
CA ALA A 270 7.71 -14.13 -2.53
C ALA A 270 8.90 -14.36 -1.58
N ASP A 271 8.89 -13.65 -0.44
CA ASP A 271 9.92 -13.77 0.58
C ASP A 271 9.75 -15.04 1.46
N LYS A 272 10.76 -15.30 2.28
CA LYS A 272 10.87 -16.48 3.19
C LYS A 272 9.68 -16.63 4.15
N GLY A 273 9.04 -15.52 4.54
CA GLY A 273 7.86 -15.53 5.39
C GLY A 273 6.69 -16.30 4.78
N LEU A 274 6.59 -16.30 3.47
CA LEU A 274 5.52 -16.91 2.69
C LEU A 274 5.90 -18.31 2.14
N ASN A 275 7.17 -18.71 2.25
CA ASN A 275 7.64 -20.01 1.84
C ASN A 275 7.18 -21.09 2.84
N CYS A 276 6.17 -21.85 2.46
CA CYS A 276 5.73 -23.03 3.19
C CYS A 276 5.23 -24.12 2.22
N ALA A 277 5.23 -25.37 2.68
CA ALA A 277 4.84 -26.51 1.85
C ALA A 277 3.43 -26.36 1.25
N ARG A 278 2.47 -25.77 2.00
CA ARG A 278 1.11 -25.56 1.50
C ARG A 278 1.03 -24.52 0.37
N ASN A 279 1.85 -23.46 0.42
CA ASN A 279 1.94 -22.46 -0.67
C ASN A 279 2.59 -23.07 -1.91
N ILE A 280 3.64 -23.88 -1.74
CA ILE A 280 4.27 -24.62 -2.85
C ILE A 280 3.28 -25.61 -3.47
N TYR A 281 2.51 -26.32 -2.64
CA TYR A 281 1.46 -27.24 -3.12
C TYR A 281 0.41 -26.52 -3.96
N ALA A 282 -0.09 -25.38 -3.46
CA ALA A 282 -1.07 -24.58 -4.17
C ALA A 282 -0.53 -24.07 -5.53
N ALA A 283 0.72 -23.60 -5.56
CA ALA A 283 1.33 -23.16 -6.79
C ALA A 283 1.52 -24.30 -7.79
N VAL A 284 2.20 -25.37 -7.40
CA VAL A 284 2.66 -26.40 -8.34
C VAL A 284 1.59 -27.43 -8.66
N VAL A 285 0.82 -27.87 -7.64
CA VAL A 285 -0.13 -28.98 -7.78
C VAL A 285 -1.54 -28.48 -8.13
N GLU A 286 -2.04 -27.44 -7.41
CA GLU A 286 -3.40 -26.96 -7.63
C GLU A 286 -3.47 -26.04 -8.86
N ALA A 287 -2.55 -25.07 -8.98
CA ALA A 287 -2.59 -24.04 -10.02
C ALA A 287 -1.71 -24.33 -11.24
N ASN A 288 -0.83 -25.33 -11.20
CA ASN A 288 0.20 -25.58 -12.21
C ASN A 288 1.11 -24.38 -12.47
N ASP A 289 1.34 -23.56 -11.45
CA ASP A 289 2.20 -22.39 -11.47
C ASP A 289 3.65 -22.73 -11.12
N GLY A 290 4.56 -21.78 -11.41
CA GLY A 290 5.91 -21.83 -10.89
C GLY A 290 6.05 -20.98 -9.64
N TYR A 291 7.20 -21.10 -8.99
CA TYR A 291 7.55 -20.21 -7.87
C TYR A 291 9.04 -19.90 -7.82
N ILE A 292 9.37 -18.76 -7.26
CA ILE A 292 10.71 -18.33 -6.82
C ILE A 292 10.55 -17.79 -5.42
N PHE A 293 10.93 -18.57 -4.40
CA PHE A 293 10.81 -18.17 -3.00
C PHE A 293 12.18 -18.12 -2.32
N SER A 294 12.34 -17.21 -1.38
CA SER A 294 13.45 -17.31 -0.44
C SER A 294 13.15 -18.35 0.62
N LYS A 295 14.17 -19.10 1.05
CA LYS A 295 14.07 -20.12 2.10
C LYS A 295 14.93 -19.71 3.29
N SER A 296 14.39 -19.84 4.50
CA SER A 296 15.15 -19.58 5.71
C SER A 296 16.31 -20.58 5.82
N ILE A 297 17.51 -20.05 6.00
CA ILE A 297 18.74 -20.86 6.17
C ILE A 297 19.11 -21.09 7.64
N LYS A 298 18.33 -20.52 8.56
CA LYS A 298 18.58 -20.57 10.00
C LYS A 298 17.52 -21.41 10.72
N GLY A 299 17.91 -22.01 11.83
CA GLY A 299 17.01 -22.80 12.66
C GLY A 299 16.69 -24.17 12.06
N ARG A 300 15.44 -24.64 12.28
CA ARG A 300 14.99 -26.00 11.90
C ARG A 300 14.48 -26.10 10.45
N SER A 301 14.57 -25.06 9.66
CA SER A 301 14.03 -25.04 8.28
C SER A 301 14.88 -25.81 7.27
N LEU A 302 16.13 -26.07 7.59
CA LEU A 302 17.08 -26.87 6.81
C LEU A 302 17.68 -27.98 7.65
N SER A 303 18.04 -29.09 7.01
CA SER A 303 18.84 -30.14 7.66
C SER A 303 20.25 -29.64 7.94
N LYS A 304 20.98 -30.35 8.80
CA LYS A 304 22.37 -29.99 9.11
C LYS A 304 23.26 -30.12 7.87
N GLU A 305 23.04 -31.14 7.06
CA GLU A 305 23.74 -31.38 5.79
C GLU A 305 23.53 -30.20 4.81
N GLU A 306 22.32 -29.68 4.72
CA GLU A 306 22.02 -28.50 3.89
C GLU A 306 22.71 -27.24 4.43
N GLN A 307 22.73 -27.05 5.76
CA GLN A 307 23.44 -25.93 6.40
C GLN A 307 24.95 -26.02 6.17
N ASP A 308 25.53 -27.19 6.31
CA ASP A 308 26.95 -27.44 6.05
C ASP A 308 27.28 -27.22 4.57
N TRP A 309 26.41 -27.68 3.65
CA TRP A 309 26.56 -27.40 2.22
C TRP A 309 26.53 -25.89 1.90
N ILE A 310 25.67 -25.09 2.54
CA ILE A 310 25.64 -23.64 2.35
C ILE A 310 27.01 -23.01 2.68
N LEU A 311 27.63 -23.46 3.75
CA LEU A 311 28.87 -22.89 4.29
C LEU A 311 30.15 -23.48 3.68
N MET A 312 30.01 -24.61 2.96
CA MET A 312 31.13 -25.28 2.32
C MET A 312 31.79 -24.40 1.27
N ASP A 313 33.11 -24.37 1.27
CA ASP A 313 33.88 -23.78 0.18
C ASP A 313 33.81 -24.65 -1.08
N ASP A 314 34.49 -24.25 -2.15
CA ASP A 314 34.48 -24.97 -3.42
C ASP A 314 34.93 -26.43 -3.25
N ASP A 315 34.12 -27.33 -3.77
CA ASP A 315 34.49 -28.71 -4.01
C ASP A 315 34.35 -29.08 -5.49
N GLU A 316 34.63 -30.32 -5.86
CA GLU A 316 34.58 -30.79 -7.23
C GLU A 316 33.19 -30.61 -7.87
N PHE A 317 32.11 -30.68 -7.08
CA PHE A 317 30.73 -30.61 -7.54
C PHE A 317 30.07 -29.25 -7.27
N ASN A 318 30.45 -28.55 -6.19
CA ASN A 318 29.79 -27.36 -5.70
C ASN A 318 30.73 -26.15 -5.78
N LYS A 319 30.90 -25.61 -6.98
CA LYS A 319 31.73 -24.40 -7.17
C LYS A 319 30.92 -23.14 -7.02
N TRP A 320 31.50 -22.15 -6.37
CA TRP A 320 30.98 -20.80 -6.34
C TRP A 320 31.24 -20.08 -7.67
N GLU A 321 30.22 -19.44 -8.19
CA GLU A 321 30.34 -18.54 -9.34
C GLU A 321 30.22 -17.10 -8.90
N ASP A 322 31.21 -16.28 -9.26
CA ASP A 322 31.25 -14.87 -8.96
C ASP A 322 30.43 -14.05 -9.95
N VAL A 323 29.68 -13.08 -9.43
CA VAL A 323 29.05 -12.03 -10.24
C VAL A 323 29.66 -10.70 -9.83
N ARG A 324 30.32 -10.03 -10.79
CA ARG A 324 31.07 -8.81 -10.59
C ARG A 324 30.46 -7.65 -11.35
N ASP A 325 30.69 -6.43 -10.87
CA ASP A 325 30.34 -5.20 -11.58
C ASP A 325 31.35 -4.91 -12.73
N GLU A 326 31.06 -3.85 -13.51
CA GLU A 326 31.88 -3.41 -14.64
C GLU A 326 33.31 -3.04 -14.23
N VAL A 327 33.55 -2.72 -12.96
CA VAL A 327 34.85 -2.35 -12.39
C VAL A 327 35.58 -3.55 -11.77
N GLY A 328 34.90 -4.74 -11.77
CA GLY A 328 35.46 -5.99 -11.26
C GLY A 328 35.20 -6.27 -9.77
N ASN A 329 34.44 -5.42 -9.05
CA ASN A 329 34.09 -5.69 -7.67
C ASN A 329 33.07 -6.82 -7.56
N LEU A 330 33.21 -7.68 -6.56
CA LEU A 330 32.26 -8.74 -6.28
C LEU A 330 30.93 -8.14 -5.79
N ILE A 331 29.85 -8.35 -6.56
CA ILE A 331 28.49 -8.00 -6.16
C ILE A 331 27.95 -9.11 -5.25
N TYR A 332 27.97 -10.34 -5.74
CA TYR A 332 27.62 -11.55 -5.00
C TYR A 332 28.26 -12.77 -5.65
N LYS A 333 28.30 -13.87 -4.92
CA LYS A 333 28.60 -15.19 -5.47
C LYS A 333 27.43 -16.13 -5.24
N TYR A 334 27.28 -17.15 -6.10
CA TYR A 334 26.23 -18.13 -5.95
C TYR A 334 26.74 -19.54 -6.25
N LYS A 335 26.01 -20.53 -5.75
CA LYS A 335 26.16 -21.93 -6.13
C LYS A 335 24.81 -22.62 -6.14
N THR A 336 24.70 -23.70 -6.92
CA THR A 336 23.49 -24.53 -7.01
C THR A 336 23.75 -25.91 -6.44
N SER A 337 22.69 -26.50 -5.85
CA SER A 337 22.73 -27.89 -5.39
C SER A 337 22.81 -28.83 -6.60
N LYS A 338 23.88 -29.65 -6.69
CA LYS A 338 24.09 -30.61 -7.78
C LYS A 338 23.57 -31.98 -7.41
N HIS A 339 22.93 -32.64 -8.36
CA HIS A 339 22.34 -33.96 -8.21
C HIS A 339 22.69 -34.85 -9.39
N ILE A 340 22.88 -36.16 -9.12
CA ILE A 340 23.11 -37.15 -10.17
C ILE A 340 21.78 -37.84 -10.47
N ILE A 341 21.37 -37.85 -11.70
CA ILE A 341 20.18 -38.60 -12.14
C ILE A 341 20.46 -40.13 -12.00
N ARG A 342 19.67 -40.80 -11.16
CA ARG A 342 19.92 -42.22 -10.81
C ARG A 342 19.33 -43.23 -11.81
N SER A 343 18.37 -42.85 -12.66
CA SER A 343 17.67 -43.78 -13.56
C SER A 343 17.15 -43.10 -14.83
N GLY A 344 16.81 -43.91 -15.85
CA GLY A 344 16.28 -43.46 -17.15
C GLY A 344 17.35 -43.06 -18.17
N LYS A 345 16.95 -42.46 -19.30
CA LYS A 345 17.85 -42.11 -20.42
C LYS A 345 18.99 -41.14 -20.05
N ASN A 346 18.86 -40.43 -18.96
CA ASN A 346 19.83 -39.44 -18.48
C ASN A 346 20.54 -39.92 -17.18
N ALA A 347 20.52 -41.21 -16.85
CA ALA A 347 21.23 -41.72 -15.70
C ALA A 347 22.73 -41.41 -15.76
N GLY A 348 23.31 -40.98 -14.64
CA GLY A 348 24.69 -40.51 -14.51
C GLY A 348 24.90 -39.04 -14.85
N LYS A 349 23.93 -38.34 -15.42
CA LYS A 349 24.07 -36.91 -15.71
C LYS A 349 23.93 -36.07 -14.42
N VAL A 350 24.85 -35.13 -14.24
CA VAL A 350 24.80 -34.12 -13.17
C VAL A 350 23.85 -33.00 -13.60
N VAL A 351 22.94 -32.67 -12.73
CA VAL A 351 21.97 -31.58 -12.91
C VAL A 351 21.96 -30.68 -11.66
N ASP A 352 21.52 -29.45 -11.81
CA ASP A 352 21.48 -28.44 -10.76
C ASP A 352 20.10 -28.31 -10.09
N TYR A 353 19.32 -29.37 -10.14
CA TYR A 353 18.02 -29.51 -9.47
C TYR A 353 17.84 -30.91 -8.90
N GLY A 354 17.00 -31.01 -7.85
CA GLY A 354 16.65 -32.29 -7.21
C GLY A 354 15.15 -32.49 -7.12
N ASN A 355 14.75 -33.66 -6.66
CA ASN A 355 13.39 -33.99 -6.27
C ASN A 355 13.27 -33.85 -4.75
N TYR A 356 12.47 -32.90 -4.29
CA TYR A 356 12.29 -32.62 -2.87
C TYR A 356 10.89 -32.99 -2.42
N LEU A 357 10.83 -33.78 -1.35
CA LEU A 357 9.58 -34.23 -0.73
C LEU A 357 9.10 -33.15 0.25
N TYR A 358 7.85 -32.77 0.09
CA TYR A 358 7.14 -31.86 0.96
C TYR A 358 5.93 -32.54 1.58
N LYS A 359 5.53 -32.09 2.77
CA LYS A 359 4.34 -32.53 3.49
C LYS A 359 3.56 -31.34 3.98
N CYS A 360 2.25 -31.34 3.78
CA CYS A 360 1.37 -30.29 4.32
C CYS A 360 -0.05 -30.82 4.50
N LYS A 361 -0.78 -30.21 5.41
CA LYS A 361 -2.24 -30.33 5.45
C LYS A 361 -2.83 -29.45 4.36
N ILE A 362 -3.74 -29.98 3.55
CA ILE A 362 -4.45 -29.19 2.52
C ILE A 362 -5.47 -28.28 3.20
N ASN A 363 -6.29 -28.85 4.08
CA ASN A 363 -7.19 -28.10 4.96
C ASN A 363 -6.67 -28.18 6.40
N PRO A 364 -6.93 -27.16 7.23
CA PRO A 364 -6.51 -27.14 8.64
C PRO A 364 -6.98 -28.37 9.44
N ASP A 365 -8.18 -28.87 9.12
CA ASP A 365 -8.86 -29.96 9.83
C ASP A 365 -8.49 -31.35 9.32
N ASP A 366 -7.65 -31.45 8.28
CA ASP A 366 -7.19 -32.74 7.76
C ASP A 366 -6.43 -33.51 8.84
N GLU A 367 -6.77 -34.79 9.06
CA GLU A 367 -6.07 -35.64 10.02
C GLU A 367 -4.65 -35.98 9.56
N LYS A 368 -4.44 -36.12 8.24
CA LYS A 368 -3.16 -36.52 7.64
C LYS A 368 -2.58 -35.42 6.77
N GLU A 369 -1.26 -35.35 6.74
CA GLU A 369 -0.53 -34.53 5.79
C GLU A 369 -0.48 -35.20 4.42
N THR A 370 -0.64 -34.41 3.37
CA THR A 370 -0.43 -34.83 1.98
C THR A 370 1.05 -34.70 1.64
N GLU A 371 1.62 -35.79 1.12
CA GLU A 371 2.99 -35.85 0.62
C GLU A 371 3.01 -35.55 -0.88
N PHE A 372 3.92 -34.70 -1.32
CA PHE A 372 4.13 -34.43 -2.74
C PHE A 372 5.60 -34.12 -3.03
N THR A 373 6.02 -34.38 -4.27
CA THR A 373 7.41 -34.19 -4.70
C THR A 373 7.48 -33.09 -5.74
N VAL A 374 8.44 -32.18 -5.57
CA VAL A 374 8.69 -31.08 -6.51
C VAL A 374 10.09 -31.19 -7.08
N LYS A 375 10.22 -31.04 -8.40
CA LYS A 375 11.53 -30.74 -9.01
C LYS A 375 11.89 -29.30 -8.68
N GLU A 376 12.93 -29.14 -7.89
CA GLU A 376 13.31 -27.83 -7.35
C GLU A 376 14.80 -27.57 -7.56
N LYS A 377 15.13 -26.37 -8.00
CA LYS A 377 16.49 -25.86 -8.01
C LYS A 377 16.69 -25.04 -6.73
N ARG A 378 17.80 -25.28 -6.04
CA ARG A 378 18.22 -24.54 -4.84
C ARG A 378 19.47 -23.76 -5.16
N ILE A 379 19.41 -22.43 -4.93
CA ILE A 379 20.47 -21.50 -5.24
C ILE A 379 20.86 -20.80 -3.95
N VAL A 380 22.08 -21.01 -3.49
CA VAL A 380 22.65 -20.27 -2.36
C VAL A 380 23.42 -19.09 -2.91
N THR A 381 23.20 -17.93 -2.34
CA THR A 381 23.91 -16.69 -2.69
C THR A 381 24.63 -16.13 -1.46
N TYR A 382 25.76 -15.50 -1.69
CA TYR A 382 26.51 -14.76 -0.67
C TYR A 382 26.83 -13.36 -1.18
N ASN A 383 26.38 -12.36 -0.45
CA ASN A 383 26.63 -10.96 -0.76
C ASN A 383 27.51 -10.33 0.34
N PRO A 384 28.75 -9.89 0.02
CA PRO A 384 29.69 -9.37 1.03
C PRO A 384 29.20 -8.06 1.67
N LYS A 385 28.51 -7.18 0.93
CA LYS A 385 27.96 -5.94 1.49
C LYS A 385 26.82 -6.24 2.48
N LEU A 386 25.96 -7.19 2.14
CA LEU A 386 24.91 -7.66 3.04
C LEU A 386 25.51 -8.34 4.28
N ALA A 387 26.56 -9.15 4.12
CA ALA A 387 27.28 -9.78 5.22
C ALA A 387 27.85 -8.75 6.20
N ALA A 388 28.51 -7.71 5.69
CA ALA A 388 29.06 -6.63 6.50
C ALA A 388 27.96 -5.89 7.28
N LYS A 389 26.86 -5.56 6.61
CA LYS A 389 25.70 -4.91 7.23
C LYS A 389 25.10 -5.77 8.34
N GLN A 390 24.79 -7.04 8.07
CA GLN A 390 24.19 -7.95 9.05
C GLN A 390 25.09 -8.21 10.24
N ARG A 391 26.40 -8.39 10.03
CA ARG A 391 27.38 -8.52 11.12
C ARG A 391 27.42 -7.27 12.00
N ALA A 392 27.41 -6.09 11.39
CA ALA A 392 27.39 -4.83 12.14
C ALA A 392 26.09 -4.67 12.96
N GLU A 393 24.95 -5.10 12.43
CA GLU A 393 23.66 -5.10 13.12
C GLU A 393 23.67 -6.06 14.31
N ILE A 394 24.10 -7.32 14.10
CA ILE A 394 24.22 -8.32 15.17
C ILE A 394 25.14 -7.82 16.27
N ASN A 395 26.33 -7.32 15.93
CA ASN A 395 27.26 -6.81 16.91
C ASN A 395 26.70 -5.63 17.71
N ARG A 396 25.95 -4.72 17.07
CA ARG A 396 25.27 -3.60 17.73
C ARG A 396 24.19 -4.09 18.71
N GLU A 397 23.40 -5.08 18.29
CA GLU A 397 22.41 -5.70 19.17
C GLU A 397 23.08 -6.37 20.38
N VAL A 398 24.15 -7.10 20.17
CA VAL A 398 24.92 -7.77 21.24
C VAL A 398 25.51 -6.75 22.20
N GLU A 399 26.11 -5.66 21.73
CA GLU A 399 26.65 -4.60 22.58
C GLU A 399 25.54 -3.89 23.39
N LYS A 400 24.37 -3.66 22.78
CA LYS A 400 23.20 -3.14 23.50
C LYS A 400 22.76 -4.10 24.60
N LEU A 401 22.70 -5.41 24.29
CA LEU A 401 22.34 -6.44 25.27
C LEU A 401 23.32 -6.53 26.41
N LYS A 402 24.67 -6.49 26.17
CA LYS A 402 25.66 -6.46 27.22
C LYS A 402 25.43 -5.33 28.22
N LYS A 403 25.07 -4.15 27.72
CA LYS A 403 24.73 -3.00 28.58
C LYS A 403 23.45 -3.26 29.37
N ILE A 404 22.39 -3.77 28.75
CA ILE A 404 21.12 -4.07 29.45
C ILE A 404 21.32 -5.14 30.52
N LEU A 405 22.04 -6.22 30.20
CA LEU A 405 22.30 -7.33 31.12
C LEU A 405 23.23 -6.95 32.28
N SER A 406 24.00 -5.88 32.16
CA SER A 406 24.82 -5.34 33.26
C SER A 406 23.95 -4.67 34.36
N TYR A 407 22.73 -4.20 34.01
CA TYR A 407 21.75 -3.74 34.97
C TYR A 407 20.97 -4.95 35.49
N LYS A 408 21.02 -5.24 36.77
CA LYS A 408 20.57 -6.48 37.45
C LYS A 408 19.12 -6.93 37.25
N ILE A 409 18.31 -6.25 36.45
CA ILE A 409 16.89 -6.56 36.19
C ILE A 409 16.62 -6.33 34.70
N ALA A 410 16.77 -7.37 33.89
CA ALA A 410 16.34 -7.35 32.48
C ALA A 410 15.09 -8.21 32.31
N VAL A 411 13.99 -7.63 31.88
CA VAL A 411 12.76 -8.34 31.54
C VAL A 411 12.76 -8.58 30.04
N LYS A 412 12.24 -9.74 29.61
CA LYS A 412 12.16 -10.11 28.17
C LYS A 412 11.51 -9.03 27.31
N GLU A 413 10.55 -8.33 27.89
CA GLU A 413 9.83 -7.23 27.22
C GLU A 413 10.71 -6.01 26.94
N ASP A 414 11.72 -5.72 27.78
CA ASP A 414 12.65 -4.59 27.60
C ASP A 414 13.69 -4.86 26.51
N ILE A 415 13.91 -6.14 26.18
CA ILE A 415 14.92 -6.60 25.24
C ILE A 415 14.37 -6.68 23.81
N GLY A 416 13.04 -6.88 23.66
CA GLY A 416 12.40 -6.97 22.36
C GLY A 416 12.97 -8.11 21.49
N ASP A 417 13.16 -7.85 20.19
CA ASP A 417 13.64 -8.86 19.22
C ASP A 417 15.06 -9.38 19.53
N SER A 418 15.86 -8.63 20.27
CA SER A 418 17.18 -9.06 20.67
C SER A 418 17.14 -10.17 21.75
N ALA A 419 15.96 -10.47 22.31
CA ALA A 419 15.78 -11.56 23.28
C ALA A 419 16.19 -12.95 22.75
N LYS A 420 16.23 -13.12 21.42
CA LYS A 420 16.77 -14.33 20.75
C LYS A 420 18.23 -14.64 21.10
N TYR A 421 18.99 -13.64 21.53
CA TYR A 421 20.40 -13.76 21.92
C TYR A 421 20.59 -13.84 23.44
N VAL A 422 19.53 -14.03 24.21
CA VAL A 422 19.58 -14.13 25.67
C VAL A 422 19.01 -15.46 26.12
N ASN A 423 19.76 -16.17 26.97
CA ASN A 423 19.25 -17.32 27.71
C ASN A 423 18.58 -16.84 28.99
N PHE A 424 17.35 -17.27 29.22
CA PHE A 424 16.60 -17.01 30.45
C PHE A 424 16.53 -18.32 31.23
N GLU A 425 17.23 -18.39 32.36
CA GLU A 425 17.18 -19.56 33.24
C GLU A 425 16.35 -19.22 34.48
N ALA A 426 15.22 -19.89 34.63
CA ALA A 426 14.45 -19.87 35.85
C ALA A 426 14.97 -20.95 36.82
N LYS A 427 15.49 -20.55 37.95
CA LYS A 427 15.95 -21.50 38.99
C LYS A 427 15.02 -21.43 40.18
N ASP A 428 14.04 -22.35 40.30
CA ASP A 428 13.37 -22.66 41.56
C ASP A 428 12.92 -24.12 41.64
N LYS A 429 13.12 -24.70 42.83
CA LYS A 429 12.59 -26.00 43.19
C LYS A 429 11.39 -25.90 44.15
N ASP A 430 11.06 -24.72 44.68
CA ASP A 430 10.12 -24.55 45.79
C ASP A 430 8.96 -23.55 45.55
N GLY A 431 8.65 -23.15 44.33
CA GLY A 431 7.46 -22.34 43.98
C GLY A 431 7.48 -20.87 44.49
N ARG A 432 8.66 -20.32 44.81
CA ARG A 432 8.82 -18.91 45.21
C ARG A 432 9.21 -18.05 44.02
N LYS A 433 8.87 -16.73 44.06
CA LYS A 433 9.25 -15.75 43.00
C LYS A 433 10.69 -15.87 42.63
N ILE A 434 10.95 -16.24 41.36
CA ILE A 434 12.24 -16.67 40.83
C ILE A 434 13.08 -15.47 40.41
N LYS A 435 14.37 -15.47 40.78
CA LYS A 435 15.37 -14.64 40.11
C LYS A 435 15.73 -15.33 38.79
N VAL A 436 15.35 -14.73 37.67
CA VAL A 436 15.74 -15.20 36.33
C VAL A 436 17.20 -14.81 36.12
N ALA A 437 18.08 -15.79 35.99
CA ALA A 437 19.46 -15.55 35.55
C ALA A 437 19.44 -15.35 34.01
N THR A 438 20.06 -14.30 33.55
CA THR A 438 20.18 -13.98 32.12
C THR A 438 21.61 -14.05 31.68
N SER A 439 21.88 -14.71 30.55
CA SER A 439 23.22 -14.77 29.94
C SER A 439 23.11 -14.64 28.42
N LEU A 440 24.16 -14.19 27.76
CA LEU A 440 24.23 -14.17 26.31
C LEU A 440 24.19 -15.61 25.74
N ASN A 441 23.40 -15.83 24.72
CA ASN A 441 23.41 -17.07 23.96
C ASN A 441 24.49 -16.99 22.87
N GLN A 442 25.72 -17.33 23.23
CA GLN A 442 26.86 -17.22 22.31
C GLN A 442 26.71 -18.13 21.10
N GLU A 443 26.17 -19.35 21.27
CA GLU A 443 25.92 -20.28 20.16
C GLU A 443 25.00 -19.68 19.09
N LYS A 444 23.96 -19.00 19.53
CA LYS A 444 23.03 -18.33 18.63
C LYS A 444 23.65 -17.12 17.93
N ILE A 445 24.47 -16.36 18.63
CA ILE A 445 25.21 -15.21 18.07
C ILE A 445 26.16 -15.71 16.99
N ASP A 446 26.98 -16.74 17.30
CA ASP A 446 27.97 -17.30 16.38
C ASP A 446 27.28 -17.92 15.14
N ALA A 447 26.17 -18.62 15.34
CA ALA A 447 25.38 -19.16 14.24
C ALA A 447 24.87 -18.05 13.32
N ASP A 448 24.33 -16.97 13.88
CA ASP A 448 23.82 -15.86 13.08
C ASP A 448 24.93 -15.08 12.36
N LEU A 449 26.11 -14.91 12.98
CA LEU A 449 27.29 -14.34 12.35
C LEU A 449 27.84 -15.20 11.22
N LYS A 450 27.80 -16.54 11.37
CA LYS A 450 28.27 -17.51 10.39
C LYS A 450 27.45 -17.46 9.10
N PHE A 451 26.10 -17.29 9.21
CA PHE A 451 25.20 -17.18 8.08
C PHE A 451 24.98 -15.74 7.58
N ALA A 452 25.70 -14.75 8.09
CA ALA A 452 25.57 -13.38 7.63
C ALA A 452 25.99 -13.25 6.16
N GLY A 453 25.14 -12.62 5.35
CA GLY A 453 25.32 -12.41 3.91
C GLY A 453 24.84 -13.55 3.01
N PHE A 454 24.49 -14.70 3.59
CA PHE A 454 23.94 -15.82 2.83
C PHE A 454 22.42 -15.69 2.69
N ASN A 455 21.92 -16.13 1.54
CA ASN A 455 20.49 -16.33 1.27
C ASN A 455 20.32 -17.59 0.43
N MET A 456 19.15 -18.26 0.52
CA MET A 456 18.81 -19.39 -0.30
C MET A 456 17.54 -19.10 -1.06
N LEU A 457 17.57 -19.27 -2.38
CA LEU A 457 16.41 -19.25 -3.26
C LEU A 457 16.04 -20.67 -3.65
N VAL A 458 14.76 -20.94 -3.69
CA VAL A 458 14.19 -22.21 -4.13
C VAL A 458 13.17 -21.95 -5.22
N THR A 459 13.19 -22.78 -6.28
CA THR A 459 12.33 -22.54 -7.44
C THR A 459 12.00 -23.81 -8.20
N SER A 460 10.77 -23.85 -8.74
CA SER A 460 10.35 -24.85 -9.72
C SER A 460 10.88 -24.59 -11.12
N GLU A 461 11.45 -23.39 -11.38
CA GLU A 461 11.99 -23.01 -12.68
C GLU A 461 13.39 -23.59 -12.91
N VAL A 462 13.45 -24.94 -12.96
CA VAL A 462 14.71 -25.69 -13.02
C VAL A 462 15.54 -25.46 -14.28
N LYS A 463 14.95 -24.93 -15.36
CA LYS A 463 15.64 -24.60 -16.60
C LYS A 463 16.21 -23.18 -16.64
N ALA A 464 15.72 -22.30 -15.77
CA ALA A 464 16.13 -20.91 -15.74
C ALA A 464 17.58 -20.78 -15.20
N ASP A 465 18.28 -19.77 -15.71
CA ASP A 465 19.63 -19.42 -15.25
C ASP A 465 19.59 -18.91 -13.81
N PRO A 466 20.50 -19.34 -12.91
CA PRO A 466 20.56 -18.88 -11.53
C PRO A 466 20.68 -17.36 -11.37
N LYS A 467 21.37 -16.67 -12.30
CA LYS A 467 21.50 -15.21 -12.28
C LYS A 467 20.18 -14.51 -12.63
N GLU A 468 19.41 -15.11 -13.57
CA GLU A 468 18.07 -14.61 -13.89
C GLU A 468 17.12 -14.80 -12.72
N ILE A 469 17.13 -15.96 -12.06
CA ILE A 469 16.32 -16.23 -10.86
C ILE A 469 16.69 -15.23 -9.75
N TYR A 470 17.97 -14.98 -9.53
CA TYR A 470 18.43 -13.99 -8.56
C TYR A 470 17.90 -12.59 -8.88
N LYS A 471 18.00 -12.15 -10.15
CA LYS A 471 17.49 -10.86 -10.62
C LYS A 471 15.98 -10.72 -10.41
N VAL A 472 15.22 -11.76 -10.79
CA VAL A 472 13.75 -11.78 -10.61
C VAL A 472 13.42 -11.70 -9.12
N TYR A 473 14.05 -12.49 -8.27
CA TYR A 473 13.81 -12.43 -6.83
C TYR A 473 14.12 -11.06 -6.24
N HIS A 474 15.24 -10.44 -6.66
CA HIS A 474 15.63 -9.13 -6.13
C HIS A 474 14.66 -8.00 -6.50
N ASN A 475 13.84 -8.16 -7.54
CA ASN A 475 12.78 -7.20 -7.86
C ASN A 475 11.70 -7.08 -6.76
N LEU A 476 11.66 -8.00 -5.78
CA LEU A 476 10.81 -7.86 -4.58
C LEU A 476 11.06 -6.55 -3.81
N TRP A 477 12.25 -5.92 -3.93
CA TRP A 477 12.50 -4.63 -3.30
C TRP A 477 11.51 -3.53 -3.73
N ARG A 478 10.91 -3.66 -4.91
CA ARG A 478 9.90 -2.72 -5.41
C ARG A 478 8.61 -2.75 -4.59
N ILE A 479 8.24 -3.92 -4.10
CA ILE A 479 7.06 -4.03 -3.23
C ILE A 479 7.34 -3.39 -1.86
N GLU A 480 8.56 -3.54 -1.34
CA GLU A 480 9.01 -2.86 -0.13
C GLU A 480 9.01 -1.33 -0.33
N GLU A 481 9.40 -0.86 -1.52
CA GLU A 481 9.35 0.55 -1.87
C GLU A 481 7.91 1.06 -1.97
N SER A 482 6.99 0.28 -2.55
CA SER A 482 5.56 0.60 -2.59
C SER A 482 5.00 0.76 -1.17
N PHE A 483 5.32 -0.15 -0.26
CA PHE A 483 4.94 0.00 1.15
C PHE A 483 5.58 1.22 1.82
N ARG A 484 6.83 1.53 1.51
CA ARG A 484 7.49 2.74 2.02
C ARG A 484 6.81 4.01 1.51
N LEU A 485 6.42 4.06 0.23
CA LEU A 485 5.65 5.16 -0.34
C LEU A 485 4.34 5.36 0.43
N LEU A 486 3.56 4.30 0.59
CA LEU A 486 2.29 4.35 1.32
C LEU A 486 2.50 4.84 2.76
N LYS A 487 3.42 4.23 3.50
CA LYS A 487 3.61 4.49 4.92
C LYS A 487 4.27 5.83 5.22
N THR A 488 5.27 6.22 4.44
CA THR A 488 6.12 7.39 4.73
C THR A 488 5.66 8.63 3.98
N TYR A 489 5.49 8.52 2.65
CA TYR A 489 5.16 9.69 1.83
C TYR A 489 3.67 10.00 1.84
N LEU A 490 2.80 8.99 1.75
CA LEU A 490 1.35 9.17 1.86
C LEU A 490 0.85 9.13 3.31
N GLN A 491 1.74 8.97 4.29
CA GLN A 491 1.46 9.02 5.72
C GLN A 491 0.24 8.15 6.12
N SER A 492 0.14 6.94 5.55
CA SER A 492 -0.96 6.02 5.84
C SER A 492 -0.88 5.42 7.25
N ARG A 493 0.03 5.91 8.10
CA ARG A 493 0.17 5.50 9.51
C ARG A 493 0.60 6.67 10.40
N PRO A 494 0.05 6.79 11.63
CA PRO A 494 -1.09 5.99 12.08
C PRO A 494 -2.31 6.22 11.19
N ALA A 495 -3.13 5.17 11.01
CA ALA A 495 -4.36 5.32 10.25
C ALA A 495 -5.45 5.97 11.11
N PHE A 496 -6.19 6.91 10.54
CA PHE A 496 -7.23 7.69 11.22
C PHE A 496 -8.63 7.27 10.71
N ALA A 497 -8.91 5.98 10.78
CA ALA A 497 -10.17 5.41 10.37
C ALA A 497 -10.64 4.41 11.43
N SER A 498 -11.94 4.26 11.62
CA SER A 498 -12.51 3.45 12.69
C SER A 498 -13.33 2.26 12.21
N ASP A 499 -13.89 2.33 11.03
CA ASP A 499 -14.68 1.26 10.41
C ASP A 499 -13.95 0.68 9.20
N GLU A 500 -14.34 -0.53 8.82
CA GLU A 500 -13.66 -1.33 7.79
C GLU A 500 -13.71 -0.65 6.40
N ASP A 501 -14.86 -0.11 6.00
CA ASP A 501 -14.99 0.55 4.69
C ASP A 501 -14.12 1.80 4.61
N THR A 502 -14.11 2.62 5.66
CA THR A 502 -13.23 3.79 5.73
C THR A 502 -11.75 3.39 5.68
N ILE A 503 -11.37 2.29 6.34
CA ILE A 503 -10.01 1.76 6.34
C ILE A 503 -9.62 1.30 4.94
N ASN A 504 -10.48 0.56 4.26
CA ASN A 504 -10.23 0.04 2.91
C ASN A 504 -10.11 1.15 1.84
N ALA A 505 -10.73 2.31 2.07
CA ALA A 505 -10.62 3.49 1.20
C ALA A 505 -9.36 4.34 1.48
N PHE A 506 -8.69 4.08 2.58
CA PHE A 506 -7.53 4.88 3.02
C PHE A 506 -6.25 4.47 2.30
#